data_1c03eddd831fe3968d9ea796717c64f5
#
_entry.id   1c03eddd831fe3968d9ea796717c64f5
#
_cell.length_a   1.000
_cell.length_b   1.000
_cell.length_c   1.000
_cell.angle_alpha   90.00
_cell.angle_beta   90.00
_cell.angle_gamma   90.00
#
_symmetry.space_group_name_H-M   'P 1'
#
loop_
_entity.id
_entity.type
_entity.pdbx_description
1 polymer ?
#
loop_
_entity_poly.entity_id
_entity_poly.type
_entity_poly.pdbx_seq_one_letter_code
_entity_poly.pdbx_strand_id
1 'polypeptide(L)'
;SRGLGDVYKRQFMGNVEPHVAMLSYSTMGSAGGEVAKKVQEAVKFCKEKAPELAIDGDLQLDAAIVPTVAQLKAPGSSVAGKANVLVFPDLEAGNIGYKLVQRFAGADAYGPILQGIAKPVNDLSRGCSADDIVGVVAITAVQAQMAE
;
A
#
# COMPACT_ATOMS: atom_id res chain seq x y z
N SER A 1 11.25 -6.46 -10.47
CA SER A 1 10.45 -5.23 -10.39
C SER A 1 8.94 -5.44 -10.21
N ARG A 2 8.49 -6.66 -9.94
CA ARG A 2 7.04 -6.94 -9.77
C ARG A 2 6.45 -6.39 -8.47
N GLY A 3 7.26 -6.16 -7.44
CA GLY A 3 6.81 -5.71 -6.12
C GLY A 3 6.64 -4.19 -5.93
N LEU A 4 6.98 -3.38 -6.93
CA LEU A 4 6.87 -1.92 -6.85
C LEU A 4 5.81 -1.36 -7.84
N GLY A 5 5.06 -2.23 -8.51
CA GLY A 5 4.08 -1.82 -9.51
C GLY A 5 2.93 -0.97 -8.96
N ASP A 6 2.51 -1.18 -7.73
CA ASP A 6 1.50 -0.40 -7.02
C ASP A 6 1.97 1.03 -6.71
N VAL A 7 3.24 1.20 -6.37
CA VAL A 7 3.86 2.50 -6.11
C VAL A 7 3.87 3.34 -7.39
N TYR A 8 4.33 2.76 -8.50
CA TYR A 8 4.30 3.45 -9.80
C TYR A 8 2.87 3.74 -10.27
N LYS A 9 1.94 2.81 -10.08
CA LYS A 9 0.52 3.03 -10.39
C LYS A 9 -0.08 4.16 -9.57
N ARG A 10 0.23 4.26 -8.28
CA ARG A 10 -0.22 5.35 -7.41
C ARG A 10 0.26 6.71 -7.93
N GLN A 11 1.53 6.81 -8.32
CA GLN A 11 2.11 8.02 -8.86
C GLN A 11 1.41 8.47 -10.16
N PHE A 12 1.16 7.54 -11.07
CA PHE A 12 0.52 7.83 -12.35
C PHE A 12 -0.98 8.13 -12.23
N MET A 13 -1.72 7.34 -11.44
CA MET A 13 -3.17 7.48 -11.34
C MET A 13 -3.61 8.64 -10.46
N GLY A 14 -2.80 9.04 -9.49
CA GLY A 14 -3.14 10.09 -8.53
C GLY A 14 -2.35 11.38 -8.69
N ASN A 15 -1.32 11.41 -9.54
CA ASN A 15 -0.32 12.49 -9.60
C ASN A 15 0.20 12.90 -8.21
N VAL A 16 0.33 11.90 -7.31
CA VAL A 16 0.71 12.07 -5.91
C VAL A 16 2.03 11.34 -5.67
N GLU A 17 2.99 12.03 -5.09
CA GLU A 17 4.25 11.42 -4.68
C GLU A 17 3.99 10.28 -3.69
N PRO A 18 4.47 9.05 -3.96
CA PRO A 18 4.22 7.92 -3.09
C PRO A 18 5.11 7.97 -1.83
N HIS A 19 4.49 7.91 -0.67
CA HIS A 19 5.12 7.66 0.62
C HIS A 19 4.67 6.29 1.11
N VAL A 20 5.53 5.29 0.98
CA VAL A 20 5.20 3.88 1.17
C VAL A 20 5.55 3.41 2.58
N ALA A 21 4.56 3.02 3.36
CA ALA A 21 4.76 2.38 4.65
C ALA A 21 4.61 0.86 4.54
N MET A 22 5.63 0.14 4.95
CA MET A 22 5.60 -1.31 5.10
C MET A 22 5.08 -1.64 6.50
N LEU A 23 3.85 -2.13 6.57
CA LEU A 23 3.12 -2.28 7.83
C LEU A 23 3.50 -3.53 8.62
N SER A 24 3.52 -3.36 9.94
CA SER A 24 3.72 -4.43 10.91
C SER A 24 3.03 -4.06 12.23
N TYR A 25 2.97 -4.98 13.17
CA TYR A 25 2.66 -4.67 14.57
C TYR A 25 3.84 -4.04 15.32
N SER A 26 5.01 -3.97 14.71
CA SER A 26 6.24 -3.36 15.20
C SER A 26 6.49 -2.01 14.51
N THR A 27 7.20 -1.11 15.17
CA THR A 27 7.69 0.15 14.60
C THR A 27 9.18 0.25 14.83
N MET A 28 9.95 0.34 13.72
CA MET A 28 11.42 0.47 13.75
C MET A 28 12.11 -0.57 14.66
N GLY A 29 11.66 -1.82 14.58
CA GLY A 29 12.23 -2.91 15.37
C GLY A 29 11.79 -2.96 16.82
N SER A 30 10.74 -2.26 17.22
CA SER A 30 10.23 -2.24 18.60
C SER A 30 9.74 -3.60 19.10
N ALA A 31 9.40 -4.53 18.20
CA ALA A 31 9.02 -5.89 18.53
C ALA A 31 9.72 -6.89 17.61
N GLY A 32 9.97 -8.09 18.14
CA GLY A 32 10.57 -9.20 17.41
C GLY A 32 9.52 -10.11 16.79
N GLY A 33 9.97 -11.18 16.12
CA GLY A 33 9.11 -12.21 15.52
C GLY A 33 9.28 -12.30 14.01
N GLU A 34 8.83 -13.41 13.43
CA GLU A 34 9.05 -13.72 12.01
C GLU A 34 8.37 -12.71 11.06
N VAL A 35 7.15 -12.29 11.40
CA VAL A 35 6.40 -11.32 10.59
C VAL A 35 7.10 -9.95 10.56
N ALA A 36 7.56 -9.45 11.71
CA ALA A 36 8.29 -8.19 11.78
C ALA A 36 9.61 -8.28 11.02
N LYS A 37 10.38 -9.36 11.17
CA LYS A 37 11.62 -9.61 10.42
C LYS A 37 11.39 -9.63 8.91
N LYS A 38 10.36 -10.35 8.45
CA LYS A 38 9.99 -10.37 7.04
C LYS A 38 9.76 -8.97 6.47
N VAL A 39 9.04 -8.12 7.21
CA VAL A 39 8.78 -6.73 6.80
C VAL A 39 10.07 -5.90 6.78
N GLN A 40 10.92 -6.02 7.80
CA GLN A 40 12.21 -5.33 7.87
C GLN A 40 13.14 -5.73 6.70
N GLU A 41 13.22 -7.01 6.38
CA GLU A 41 13.99 -7.51 5.23
C GLU A 41 13.42 -6.99 3.91
N ALA A 42 12.09 -6.95 3.77
CA ALA A 42 11.44 -6.39 2.60
C ALA A 42 11.73 -4.90 2.42
N VAL A 43 11.71 -4.10 3.49
CA VAL A 43 12.10 -2.68 3.47
C VAL A 43 13.55 -2.52 3.00
N LYS A 44 14.48 -3.28 3.58
CA LYS A 44 15.88 -3.26 3.17
C LYS A 44 16.04 -3.55 1.69
N PHE A 45 15.40 -4.63 1.22
CA PHE A 45 15.44 -5.01 -0.19
C PHE A 45 14.85 -3.93 -1.11
N CYS A 46 13.75 -3.30 -0.72
CA CYS A 46 13.16 -2.22 -1.50
C CYS A 46 14.07 -0.99 -1.59
N LYS A 47 14.68 -0.58 -0.47
CA LYS A 47 15.64 0.54 -0.44
C LYS A 47 16.88 0.27 -1.31
N GLU A 48 17.33 -0.98 -1.39
CA GLU A 48 18.44 -1.38 -2.26
C GLU A 48 18.04 -1.36 -3.75
N LYS A 49 16.80 -1.74 -4.08
CA LYS A 49 16.33 -1.86 -5.47
C LYS A 49 15.78 -0.58 -6.05
N ALA A 50 15.26 0.30 -5.23
CA ALA A 50 14.61 1.54 -5.62
C ALA A 50 14.91 2.65 -4.58
N PRO A 51 16.18 3.11 -4.51
CA PRO A 51 16.62 4.08 -3.51
C PRO A 51 15.93 5.46 -3.65
N GLU A 52 15.36 5.73 -4.81
CA GLU A 52 14.62 6.95 -5.12
C GLU A 52 13.23 7.00 -4.50
N LEU A 53 12.68 5.85 -4.09
CA LEU A 53 11.33 5.79 -3.52
C LEU A 53 11.34 6.07 -2.02
N ALA A 54 10.40 6.90 -1.59
CA ALA A 54 10.15 7.13 -0.17
C ALA A 54 9.44 5.91 0.45
N ILE A 55 10.23 4.91 0.85
CA ILE A 55 9.77 3.67 1.50
C ILE A 55 10.38 3.57 2.88
N ASP A 56 9.56 3.24 3.88
CA ASP A 56 10.04 2.97 5.24
C ASP A 56 9.18 1.95 5.98
N GLY A 57 9.71 1.42 7.06
CA GLY A 57 9.11 0.39 7.92
C GLY A 57 10.22 -0.40 8.65
N ASP A 58 9.87 -1.33 9.47
CA ASP A 58 8.50 -1.72 9.83
C ASP A 58 7.77 -0.59 10.57
N LEU A 59 6.51 -0.34 10.24
CA LEU A 59 5.68 0.70 10.87
C LEU A 59 4.33 0.13 11.30
N GLN A 60 3.90 0.46 12.51
CA GLN A 60 2.50 0.30 12.89
C GLN A 60 1.63 1.29 12.10
N LEU A 61 0.36 0.95 11.87
CA LEU A 61 -0.55 1.77 11.06
C LEU A 61 -0.67 3.20 11.61
N ASP A 62 -0.83 3.37 12.92
CA ASP A 62 -0.90 4.68 13.58
C ASP A 62 0.36 5.50 13.37
N ALA A 63 1.53 4.88 13.50
CA ALA A 63 2.81 5.55 13.22
C ALA A 63 2.97 5.91 11.73
N ALA A 64 2.41 5.11 10.82
CA ALA A 64 2.48 5.38 9.38
C ALA A 64 1.66 6.60 8.96
N ILE A 65 0.48 6.83 9.56
CA ILE A 65 -0.51 7.82 9.07
C ILE A 65 -0.76 8.99 10.01
N VAL A 66 -0.39 8.90 11.30
CA VAL A 66 -0.66 9.95 12.29
C VAL A 66 0.62 10.70 12.65
N PRO A 67 0.76 12.00 12.30
CA PRO A 67 2.01 12.74 12.49
C PRO A 67 2.52 12.78 13.93
N THR A 68 1.64 12.95 14.91
CA THR A 68 2.02 12.99 16.33
C THR A 68 2.54 11.65 16.83
N VAL A 69 2.00 10.53 16.34
CA VAL A 69 2.48 9.19 16.67
C VAL A 69 3.82 8.93 15.99
N ALA A 70 3.97 9.35 14.73
CA ALA A 70 5.21 9.24 13.98
C ALA A 70 6.38 9.96 14.67
N GLN A 71 6.16 11.18 15.15
CA GLN A 71 7.17 11.94 15.90
C GLN A 71 7.66 11.20 17.15
N LEU A 72 6.78 10.46 17.80
CA LEU A 72 7.10 9.70 19.01
C LEU A 72 7.78 8.37 18.71
N LYS A 73 7.25 7.61 17.73
CA LYS A 73 7.66 6.22 17.49
C LYS A 73 8.72 6.07 16.38
N ALA A 74 8.77 6.99 15.42
CA ALA A 74 9.66 6.94 14.25
C ALA A 74 10.17 8.35 13.85
N PRO A 75 10.83 9.11 14.75
CA PRO A 75 11.17 10.52 14.52
C PRO A 75 12.14 10.76 13.34
N GLY A 76 12.88 9.72 12.92
CA GLY A 76 13.81 9.81 11.78
C GLY A 76 13.25 9.36 10.44
N SER A 77 11.99 8.92 10.38
CA SER A 77 11.39 8.39 9.16
C SER A 77 10.93 9.52 8.23
N SER A 78 11.27 9.40 6.94
CA SER A 78 10.78 10.30 5.90
C SER A 78 9.35 9.97 5.45
N VAL A 79 8.77 8.86 5.91
CA VAL A 79 7.47 8.31 5.51
C VAL A 79 6.45 8.36 6.64
N ALA A 80 6.88 8.06 7.88
CA ALA A 80 5.98 7.99 9.02
C ALA A 80 5.19 9.30 9.20
N GLY A 81 3.90 9.16 9.53
CA GLY A 81 2.96 10.26 9.73
C GLY A 81 2.37 10.87 8.45
N LYS A 82 2.84 10.46 7.28
CA LYS A 82 2.36 10.97 5.98
C LYS A 82 2.25 9.90 4.89
N ALA A 83 2.27 8.63 5.28
CA ALA A 83 2.15 7.53 4.34
C ALA A 83 0.82 7.60 3.57
N ASN A 84 0.88 7.41 2.27
CA ASN A 84 -0.27 7.36 1.37
C ASN A 84 -0.34 6.06 0.57
N VAL A 85 0.65 5.18 0.74
CA VAL A 85 0.65 3.79 0.27
C VAL A 85 0.97 2.89 1.45
N LEU A 86 0.08 1.94 1.75
CA LEU A 86 0.20 1.03 2.87
C LEU A 86 0.36 -0.40 2.36
N VAL A 87 1.51 -1.00 2.63
CA VAL A 87 1.81 -2.38 2.26
C VAL A 87 1.62 -3.27 3.48
N PHE A 88 0.66 -4.14 3.42
CA PHE A 88 0.33 -5.07 4.49
C PHE A 88 1.28 -6.27 4.51
N PRO A 89 1.55 -6.86 5.69
CA PRO A 89 2.52 -7.96 5.83
C PRO A 89 2.09 -9.25 5.12
N ASP A 90 0.78 -9.43 4.95
CA ASP A 90 0.17 -10.59 4.29
C ASP A 90 -1.23 -10.27 3.77
N LEU A 91 -1.80 -11.23 3.04
CA LEU A 91 -3.13 -11.11 2.44
C LEU A 91 -4.25 -11.02 3.47
N GLU A 92 -4.13 -11.72 4.60
CA GLU A 92 -5.16 -11.75 5.64
C GLU A 92 -5.29 -10.37 6.27
N ALA A 93 -4.17 -9.78 6.70
CA ALA A 93 -4.14 -8.44 7.26
C ALA A 93 -4.67 -7.39 6.27
N GLY A 94 -4.27 -7.47 5.00
CA GLY A 94 -4.73 -6.57 3.96
C GLY A 94 -6.23 -6.72 3.68
N ASN A 95 -6.72 -7.95 3.58
CA ASN A 95 -8.14 -8.22 3.32
C ASN A 95 -9.05 -7.73 4.45
N ILE A 96 -8.66 -7.98 5.70
CA ILE A 96 -9.40 -7.49 6.87
C ILE A 96 -9.33 -5.95 6.92
N GLY A 97 -8.13 -5.39 6.74
CA GLY A 97 -7.89 -3.95 6.85
C GLY A 97 -8.74 -3.12 5.88
N TYR A 98 -8.73 -3.44 4.58
CA TYR A 98 -9.51 -2.67 3.62
C TYR A 98 -11.02 -2.79 3.85
N LYS A 99 -11.51 -3.97 4.27
CA LYS A 99 -12.92 -4.17 4.58
C LYS A 99 -13.37 -3.39 5.82
N LEU A 100 -12.52 -3.30 6.84
CA LEU A 100 -12.81 -2.47 8.02
C LEU A 100 -12.98 -1.00 7.61
N VAL A 101 -12.06 -0.47 6.81
CA VAL A 101 -12.13 0.92 6.33
C VAL A 101 -13.39 1.12 5.47
N GLN A 102 -13.65 0.22 4.53
CA GLN A 102 -14.83 0.30 3.67
C GLN A 102 -16.13 0.32 4.49
N ARG A 103 -16.27 -0.60 5.45
CA ARG A 103 -17.54 -0.80 6.17
C ARG A 103 -17.74 0.18 7.32
N PHE A 104 -16.71 0.49 8.08
CA PHE A 104 -16.83 1.38 9.24
C PHE A 104 -16.65 2.86 8.88
N ALA A 105 -15.79 3.17 7.94
CA ALA A 105 -15.54 4.55 7.52
C ALA A 105 -16.37 4.98 6.29
N GLY A 106 -17.14 4.07 5.68
CA GLY A 106 -17.92 4.37 4.49
C GLY A 106 -17.06 4.74 3.27
N ALA A 107 -15.82 4.22 3.22
CA ALA A 107 -14.91 4.49 2.13
C ALA A 107 -15.23 3.61 0.90
N ASP A 108 -15.05 4.16 -0.29
CA ASP A 108 -15.11 3.38 -1.52
C ASP A 108 -13.89 2.47 -1.63
N ALA A 109 -14.11 1.24 -2.11
CA ALA A 109 -13.05 0.25 -2.30
C ALA A 109 -13.04 -0.24 -3.75
N TYR A 110 -12.13 0.30 -4.57
CA TYR A 110 -11.96 -0.09 -5.96
C TYR A 110 -10.86 -1.16 -6.07
N GLY A 111 -11.24 -2.39 -6.36
CA GLY A 111 -10.32 -3.51 -6.49
C GLY A 111 -11.00 -4.87 -6.37
N PRO A 112 -10.18 -5.95 -6.41
CA PRO A 112 -8.71 -5.96 -6.45
C PRO A 112 -8.14 -5.51 -7.80
N ILE A 113 -7.08 -4.72 -7.74
CA ILE A 113 -6.31 -4.29 -8.92
C ILE A 113 -5.09 -5.20 -9.04
N LEU A 114 -5.08 -6.03 -10.08
CA LEU A 114 -4.03 -7.03 -10.28
C LEU A 114 -2.75 -6.41 -10.85
N GLN A 115 -1.61 -6.97 -10.45
CA GLN A 115 -0.29 -6.51 -10.87
C GLN A 115 0.56 -7.66 -11.42
N GLY A 116 1.56 -7.30 -12.23
CA GLY A 116 2.49 -8.28 -12.79
C GLY A 116 1.94 -9.08 -13.98
N ILE A 117 0.80 -8.68 -14.54
CA ILE A 117 0.17 -9.26 -15.73
C ILE A 117 0.57 -8.40 -16.94
N ALA A 118 0.79 -9.03 -18.10
CA ALA A 118 1.27 -8.35 -19.31
C ALA A 118 0.28 -7.31 -19.85
N LYS A 119 -1.02 -7.54 -19.70
CA LYS A 119 -2.08 -6.59 -20.04
C LYS A 119 -3.00 -6.38 -18.85
N PRO A 120 -3.60 -5.21 -18.70
CA PRO A 120 -4.48 -4.93 -17.56
C PRO A 120 -5.68 -5.87 -17.53
N VAL A 121 -5.81 -6.59 -16.45
CA VAL A 121 -6.97 -7.41 -16.09
C VAL A 121 -7.21 -7.23 -14.62
N ASN A 122 -8.39 -6.81 -14.22
CA ASN A 122 -8.77 -6.63 -12.83
C ASN A 122 -9.99 -7.48 -12.50
N ASP A 123 -10.08 -7.88 -11.24
CA ASP A 123 -11.18 -8.69 -10.72
C ASP A 123 -12.19 -7.81 -9.96
N LEU A 124 -13.33 -8.36 -9.65
CA LEU A 124 -14.38 -7.73 -8.89
C LEU A 124 -14.85 -8.65 -7.75
N SER A 125 -15.17 -8.04 -6.62
CA SER A 125 -15.81 -8.78 -5.52
C SER A 125 -17.21 -9.25 -5.94
N ARG A 126 -17.63 -10.43 -5.49
CA ARG A 126 -19.00 -10.93 -5.68
C ARG A 126 -20.08 -10.04 -5.07
N GLY A 127 -19.71 -9.15 -4.16
CA GLY A 127 -20.60 -8.19 -3.53
C GLY A 127 -20.38 -6.75 -4.02
N CYS A 128 -19.80 -6.55 -5.23
CA CYS A 128 -19.57 -5.23 -5.78
C CYS A 128 -20.88 -4.57 -6.23
N SER A 129 -20.93 -3.26 -6.12
CA SER A 129 -22.00 -2.39 -6.66
C SER A 129 -21.76 -2.06 -8.14
N ALA A 130 -22.74 -1.44 -8.77
CA ALA A 130 -22.56 -0.92 -10.13
C ALA A 130 -21.47 0.17 -10.18
N ASP A 131 -21.38 1.01 -9.16
CA ASP A 131 -20.37 2.07 -9.06
C ASP A 131 -18.96 1.50 -8.89
N ASP A 132 -18.79 0.41 -8.13
CA ASP A 132 -17.52 -0.32 -8.03
C ASP A 132 -17.07 -0.85 -9.41
N ILE A 133 -18.02 -1.38 -10.20
CA ILE A 133 -17.74 -1.87 -11.57
C ILE A 133 -17.26 -0.71 -12.46
N VAL A 134 -17.96 0.42 -12.45
CA VAL A 134 -17.58 1.61 -13.23
C VAL A 134 -16.19 2.08 -12.83
N GLY A 135 -15.89 2.17 -11.53
CA GLY A 135 -14.58 2.57 -11.03
C GLY A 135 -13.45 1.64 -11.46
N VAL A 136 -13.65 0.31 -11.34
CA VAL A 136 -12.64 -0.67 -11.76
C VAL A 136 -12.44 -0.68 -13.27
N VAL A 137 -13.50 -0.50 -14.08
CA VAL A 137 -13.40 -0.36 -15.54
C VAL A 137 -12.59 0.88 -15.91
N ALA A 138 -12.87 2.03 -15.29
CA ALA A 138 -12.12 3.26 -15.52
C ALA A 138 -10.61 3.10 -15.19
N ILE A 139 -10.31 2.49 -14.04
CA ILE A 139 -8.92 2.18 -13.64
C ILE A 139 -8.26 1.26 -14.66
N THR A 140 -8.95 0.22 -15.13
CA THR A 140 -8.42 -0.73 -16.12
C THR A 140 -8.13 -0.05 -17.45
N ALA A 141 -9.01 0.86 -17.88
CA ALA A 141 -8.81 1.64 -19.12
C ALA A 141 -7.56 2.54 -19.01
N VAL A 142 -7.39 3.25 -17.89
CA VAL A 142 -6.18 4.06 -17.63
C VAL A 142 -4.93 3.18 -17.63
N GLN A 143 -4.97 2.02 -16.99
CA GLN A 143 -3.84 1.08 -17.00
C GLN A 143 -3.48 0.60 -18.41
N ALA A 144 -4.47 0.40 -19.28
CA ALA A 144 -4.24 -0.01 -20.67
C ALA A 144 -3.53 1.09 -21.47
N GLN A 145 -3.95 2.35 -21.31
CA GLN A 145 -3.30 3.51 -21.95
C GLN A 145 -1.84 3.70 -21.51
N MET A 146 -1.50 3.31 -20.28
CA MET A 146 -0.14 3.42 -19.75
C MET A 146 0.78 2.25 -20.21
N ALA A 147 0.22 1.19 -20.75
CA ALA A 147 0.97 0.01 -21.20
C ALA A 147 1.38 0.09 -22.67
N GLU A 148 0.91 1.09 -23.40
CA GLU A 148 1.32 1.44 -24.77
C GLU A 148 2.58 2.33 -24.76
#